data_60eedf9ebc591650719ba140c2f55dac
#
_entry.id   60eedf9ebc591650719ba140c2f55dac
#
_cell.length_a   1.000
_cell.length_b   1.000
_cell.length_c   1.000
_cell.angle_alpha   90.00
_cell.angle_beta   90.00
_cell.angle_gamma   90.00
#
_symmetry.space_group_name_H-M   'P 1'
#
loop_
_entity.id
_entity.type
_entity.pdbx_description
1 polymer ?
#
loop_
_entity_poly.entity_id
_entity_poly.type
_entity_poly.pdbx_seq_one_letter_code
_entity_poly.pdbx_strand_id
1 'polypeptide(L)'
;VYGGSYLGFLERKNHVKQTSRIINVWPITTLGEGAEAMKYRFNWNFPIAFSKHDSSKLYTYSNHVHLSTDEGHSWETISPDLTRNDKSKLVSSGGPITQDNTGVEYYATIFAVDESPLQEGLIWVGSDDGLIHLTKDGGATWENVTPKKMPDWMMINSIDASSFDSGTAYIAGTRYKLGDFTPYLYVTDDYGKNWKLITDGIKDEHFTRVLRSDKVNKNILYAGTETGMYISYDRGNSWNEFQKNLPIVPITDLTIKDNSLIVATQGRSIWMIDDLTVFHQLTPSTDQIKLYKPKDSYRMGGAGGRKSLTAGTNLPNGAIIHYFIPNYDKENDQVSLSIHSADGTLIKEFSDKSKENLLKVKNGGNSFVWNMKYPGAKRLDNMVLWGADFTGAKAVPGNYIVKLKVNDTEMTQEFTIHKDPTSEGSIDDIKAQF
;
A
#
# COMPACT_ATOMS: atom_id res chain seq x y z
N VAL A 1 7.95 13.59 14.58
CA VAL A 1 7.14 12.37 14.61
C VAL A 1 6.09 12.49 15.70
N TYR A 2 4.91 11.99 15.43
CA TYR A 2 3.79 11.92 16.36
C TYR A 2 3.47 10.46 16.62
N GLY A 3 3.14 10.13 17.85
CA GLY A 3 2.80 8.77 18.24
C GLY A 3 1.80 8.76 19.38
N GLY A 4 0.94 7.76 19.37
CA GLY A 4 -0.06 7.53 20.40
C GLY A 4 0.31 6.36 21.32
N SER A 5 -0.25 6.34 22.50
CA SER A 5 -0.22 5.25 23.47
C SER A 5 -1.58 5.13 24.14
N TYR A 6 -1.71 4.20 25.07
CA TYR A 6 -2.95 3.96 25.81
C TYR A 6 -3.57 5.23 26.40
N LEU A 7 -4.85 5.22 26.67
CA LEU A 7 -5.60 6.29 27.34
C LEU A 7 -5.64 7.62 26.58
N GLY A 8 -5.40 7.60 25.26
CA GLY A 8 -5.32 8.84 24.47
C GLY A 8 -4.04 9.62 24.70
N PHE A 9 -2.99 9.00 25.24
CA PHE A 9 -1.67 9.63 25.30
C PHE A 9 -1.16 9.88 23.89
N LEU A 10 -0.79 11.12 23.65
CA LEU A 10 -0.27 11.59 22.37
C LEU A 10 1.03 12.35 22.61
N GLU A 11 2.08 11.98 21.90
CA GLU A 11 3.42 12.54 22.03
C GLU A 11 3.93 13.06 20.69
N ARG A 12 4.58 14.22 20.70
CA ARG A 12 5.36 14.76 19.62
C ARG A 12 6.84 14.66 19.92
N LYS A 13 7.60 13.95 19.09
CA LYS A 13 9.06 13.85 19.19
C LYS A 13 9.76 14.66 18.10
N ASN A 14 10.66 15.54 18.52
CA ASN A 14 11.55 16.26 17.63
C ASN A 14 12.90 15.53 17.54
N HIS A 15 13.17 14.91 16.37
CA HIS A 15 14.40 14.15 16.17
C HIS A 15 15.66 15.01 16.07
N VAL A 16 15.55 16.26 15.64
CA VAL A 16 16.72 17.16 15.53
C VAL A 16 17.15 17.61 16.93
N LYS A 17 16.18 18.04 17.75
CA LYS A 17 16.44 18.52 19.12
C LYS A 17 16.48 17.42 20.17
N GLN A 18 16.13 16.18 19.80
CA GLN A 18 15.99 15.02 20.70
C GLN A 18 15.06 15.30 21.90
N THR A 19 14.00 16.09 21.70
CA THR A 19 13.03 16.43 22.72
C THR A 19 11.67 15.81 22.44
N SER A 20 10.97 15.45 23.50
CA SER A 20 9.59 14.95 23.44
C SER A 20 8.66 15.88 24.20
N ARG A 21 7.42 15.93 23.75
CA ARG A 21 6.35 16.68 24.37
C ARG A 21 5.05 15.91 24.34
N ILE A 22 4.38 15.81 25.48
CA ILE A 22 3.01 15.31 25.58
C ILE A 22 2.05 16.37 25.05
N ILE A 23 1.15 15.96 24.17
CA ILE A 23 0.18 16.81 23.48
C ILE A 23 -1.23 16.23 23.55
N ASN A 24 -1.60 15.62 24.66
CA ASN A 24 -2.91 15.01 24.85
C ASN A 24 -4.05 15.98 24.62
N VAL A 25 -5.14 15.51 23.99
CA VAL A 25 -6.40 16.27 23.88
C VAL A 25 -6.99 16.58 25.25
N TRP A 26 -6.90 15.62 26.16
CA TRP A 26 -7.44 15.72 27.52
C TRP A 26 -6.41 15.23 28.53
N PRO A 27 -6.04 16.07 29.49
CA PRO A 27 -4.91 15.77 30.38
C PRO A 27 -5.26 14.88 31.58
N ILE A 28 -6.44 14.27 31.60
CA ILE A 28 -6.90 13.43 32.71
C ILE A 28 -6.55 11.98 32.45
N THR A 29 -5.90 11.35 33.44
CA THR A 29 -5.69 9.89 33.45
C THR A 29 -6.97 9.21 33.91
N THR A 30 -7.44 8.27 33.12
CA THR A 30 -8.75 7.61 33.30
C THR A 30 -8.61 6.18 33.86
N LEU A 31 -7.48 5.85 34.45
CA LEU A 31 -7.26 4.56 35.11
C LEU A 31 -8.23 4.37 36.28
N GLY A 32 -8.92 3.24 36.27
CA GLY A 32 -9.89 2.89 37.31
C GLY A 32 -11.31 3.38 37.07
N GLU A 33 -11.57 4.07 35.96
CA GLU A 33 -12.90 4.55 35.61
C GLU A 33 -13.49 3.76 34.42
N GLY A 34 -14.79 3.47 34.45
CA GLY A 34 -15.51 2.87 33.33
C GLY A 34 -15.72 3.87 32.18
N ALA A 35 -15.97 3.33 30.99
CA ALA A 35 -16.19 4.17 29.79
C ALA A 35 -17.33 5.18 29.93
N GLU A 36 -18.33 4.90 30.78
CA GLU A 36 -19.47 5.78 31.05
C GLU A 36 -19.08 7.11 31.73
N ALA A 37 -17.98 7.13 32.49
CA ALA A 37 -17.47 8.31 33.18
C ALA A 37 -16.56 9.18 32.30
N MET A 38 -16.17 8.68 31.10
CA MET A 38 -15.23 9.35 30.22
C MET A 38 -15.86 10.49 29.46
N LYS A 39 -15.23 11.66 29.46
CA LYS A 39 -15.53 12.74 28.54
C LYS A 39 -15.16 12.35 27.09
N TYR A 40 -13.97 11.79 26.91
CA TYR A 40 -13.45 11.31 25.64
C TYR A 40 -12.97 9.87 25.81
N ARG A 41 -13.54 8.97 25.01
CA ARG A 41 -13.17 7.55 24.96
C ARG A 41 -12.18 7.35 23.82
N PHE A 42 -10.94 7.03 24.13
CA PHE A 42 -9.92 6.70 23.13
C PHE A 42 -9.77 5.18 23.03
N ASN A 43 -9.78 4.65 21.81
CA ASN A 43 -9.48 3.26 21.58
C ASN A 43 -8.00 2.99 21.85
N TRP A 44 -7.63 1.73 22.04
CA TRP A 44 -6.23 1.30 22.08
C TRP A 44 -5.44 1.80 20.87
N ASN A 45 -5.98 1.62 19.67
CA ASN A 45 -5.40 2.03 18.40
C ASN A 45 -6.11 3.28 17.84
N PHE A 46 -6.30 4.31 18.65
CA PHE A 46 -6.97 5.50 18.18
C PHE A 46 -6.21 6.14 16.99
N PRO A 47 -6.92 6.61 15.95
CA PRO A 47 -6.29 7.17 14.78
C PRO A 47 -5.58 8.50 15.07
N ILE A 48 -4.46 8.72 14.36
CA ILE A 48 -3.72 9.98 14.30
C ILE A 48 -3.47 10.25 12.82
N ALA A 49 -3.92 11.38 12.31
CA ALA A 49 -3.79 11.71 10.90
C ALA A 49 -3.46 13.19 10.68
N PHE A 50 -2.62 13.46 9.70
CA PHE A 50 -2.51 14.79 9.13
C PHE A 50 -3.49 14.97 7.99
N SER A 51 -3.98 16.22 7.80
CA SER A 51 -4.71 16.54 6.58
C SER A 51 -3.86 16.24 5.35
N LYS A 52 -4.51 15.71 4.32
CA LYS A 52 -3.87 15.47 3.01
C LYS A 52 -3.64 16.76 2.22
N HIS A 53 -4.25 17.87 2.64
CA HIS A 53 -4.22 19.16 1.97
C HIS A 53 -3.41 20.22 2.72
N ASP A 54 -3.41 20.15 4.05
CA ASP A 54 -2.75 21.14 4.92
C ASP A 54 -1.97 20.42 6.03
N SER A 55 -0.67 20.34 5.91
CA SER A 55 0.22 19.69 6.87
C SER A 55 0.26 20.35 8.27
N SER A 56 -0.34 21.53 8.45
CA SER A 56 -0.51 22.15 9.76
C SER A 56 -1.68 21.58 10.55
N LYS A 57 -2.63 20.91 9.87
CA LYS A 57 -3.80 20.30 10.50
C LYS A 57 -3.50 18.87 10.95
N LEU A 58 -3.48 18.68 12.25
CA LEU A 58 -3.33 17.38 12.91
C LEU A 58 -4.66 16.97 13.50
N TYR A 59 -5.14 15.78 13.14
CA TYR A 59 -6.34 15.18 13.67
C TYR A 59 -6.02 14.01 14.60
N THR A 60 -6.81 13.87 15.68
CA THR A 60 -6.89 12.64 16.47
C THR A 60 -8.34 12.35 16.84
N TYR A 61 -8.62 11.13 17.26
CA TYR A 61 -10.00 10.64 17.31
C TYR A 61 -10.23 9.87 18.61
N SER A 62 -11.24 10.31 19.35
CA SER A 62 -11.85 9.60 20.47
C SER A 62 -13.21 9.06 20.03
N ASN A 63 -14.29 9.25 20.78
CA ASN A 63 -15.67 9.24 20.29
C ASN A 63 -16.03 10.54 19.55
N HIS A 64 -15.12 11.52 19.55
CA HIS A 64 -15.16 12.78 18.83
C HIS A 64 -13.96 12.95 17.92
N VAL A 65 -14.05 13.87 16.97
CA VAL A 65 -12.92 14.31 16.14
C VAL A 65 -12.29 15.54 16.77
N HIS A 66 -10.98 15.52 16.92
CA HIS A 66 -10.19 16.62 17.47
C HIS A 66 -9.20 17.14 16.44
N LEU A 67 -9.14 18.46 16.30
CA LEU A 67 -8.24 19.16 15.38
C LEU A 67 -7.25 20.03 16.18
N SER A 68 -6.00 19.97 15.80
CA SER A 68 -4.97 20.93 16.18
C SER A 68 -4.34 21.57 14.95
N THR A 69 -4.10 22.88 15.00
CA THR A 69 -3.41 23.64 13.96
C THR A 69 -2.09 24.25 14.45
N ASP A 70 -1.66 23.85 15.65
CA ASP A 70 -0.48 24.36 16.36
C ASP A 70 0.41 23.22 16.90
N GLU A 71 0.51 22.12 16.14
CA GLU A 71 1.33 20.95 16.46
C GLU A 71 0.92 20.24 17.76
N GLY A 72 -0.34 20.32 18.16
CA GLY A 72 -0.89 19.72 19.37
C GLY A 72 -0.76 20.56 20.63
N HIS A 73 -0.42 21.84 20.51
CA HIS A 73 -0.43 22.74 21.67
C HIS A 73 -1.82 23.01 22.21
N SER A 74 -2.79 23.10 21.30
CA SER A 74 -4.22 23.20 21.62
C SER A 74 -5.04 22.30 20.69
N TRP A 75 -6.25 21.95 21.15
CA TRP A 75 -7.16 21.07 20.45
C TRP A 75 -8.57 21.67 20.45
N GLU A 76 -9.20 21.62 19.28
CA GLU A 76 -10.61 21.91 19.10
C GLU A 76 -11.37 20.60 18.84
N THR A 77 -12.51 20.41 19.51
CA THR A 77 -13.42 19.29 19.21
C THR A 77 -14.40 19.72 18.13
N ILE A 78 -14.25 19.16 16.93
CA ILE A 78 -14.98 19.57 15.73
C ILE A 78 -16.11 18.60 15.35
N SER A 79 -16.53 17.73 16.26
CA SER A 79 -17.68 16.84 16.03
C SER A 79 -18.53 16.63 17.29
N PRO A 80 -19.82 16.25 17.16
CA PRO A 80 -20.54 15.58 18.24
C PRO A 80 -19.94 14.21 18.52
N ASP A 81 -20.49 13.43 19.46
CA ASP A 81 -20.21 12.01 19.62
C ASP A 81 -20.68 11.27 18.36
N LEU A 82 -19.74 10.64 17.63
CA LEU A 82 -19.99 9.95 16.36
C LEU A 82 -20.18 8.44 16.52
N THR A 83 -20.45 8.00 17.74
CA THR A 83 -20.70 6.61 18.08
C THR A 83 -22.18 6.39 18.43
N ARG A 84 -22.59 5.14 18.64
CA ARG A 84 -23.94 4.85 19.15
C ARG A 84 -24.15 5.38 20.57
N ASN A 85 -23.06 5.52 21.34
CA ASN A 85 -23.07 5.99 22.71
C ASN A 85 -24.13 5.26 23.59
N ASP A 86 -24.30 3.95 23.33
CA ASP A 86 -25.24 3.12 24.07
C ASP A 86 -24.74 2.91 25.49
N LYS A 87 -25.44 3.54 26.46
CA LYS A 87 -25.05 3.54 27.86
C LYS A 87 -24.98 2.12 28.45
N SER A 88 -25.77 1.18 27.96
CA SER A 88 -25.73 -0.21 28.40
C SER A 88 -24.43 -0.93 28.03
N LYS A 89 -23.67 -0.41 27.08
CA LYS A 89 -22.38 -0.93 26.60
C LYS A 89 -21.18 -0.18 27.15
N LEU A 90 -21.39 0.90 27.88
CA LEU A 90 -20.34 1.72 28.46
C LEU A 90 -20.08 1.43 29.96
N VAL A 91 -20.88 0.58 30.57
CA VAL A 91 -20.69 0.15 31.96
C VAL A 91 -19.37 -0.63 32.09
N SER A 92 -18.79 -0.61 33.27
CA SER A 92 -17.56 -1.36 33.57
C SER A 92 -17.70 -2.83 33.23
N SER A 93 -16.70 -3.42 32.54
CA SER A 93 -16.62 -4.85 32.27
C SER A 93 -16.15 -5.65 33.49
N GLY A 94 -16.15 -6.99 33.42
CA GLY A 94 -15.64 -7.88 34.46
C GLY A 94 -16.66 -8.19 35.58
N GLY A 95 -17.89 -7.72 35.49
CA GLY A 95 -18.96 -7.99 36.47
C GLY A 95 -18.81 -7.23 37.78
N PRO A 96 -19.71 -7.47 38.75
CA PRO A 96 -19.82 -6.63 39.96
C PRO A 96 -18.69 -6.84 40.98
N ILE A 97 -17.95 -7.95 40.92
CA ILE A 97 -16.90 -8.28 41.91
C ILE A 97 -15.51 -7.90 41.39
N THR A 98 -15.23 -8.11 40.10
CA THR A 98 -13.92 -7.90 39.49
C THR A 98 -14.02 -6.95 38.30
N GLN A 99 -14.50 -5.73 38.58
CA GLN A 99 -14.60 -4.71 37.52
C GLN A 99 -13.25 -4.50 36.86
N ASP A 100 -13.25 -4.55 35.51
CA ASP A 100 -12.10 -4.21 34.70
C ASP A 100 -12.25 -2.79 34.15
N ASN A 101 -11.48 -1.89 34.71
CA ASN A 101 -11.42 -0.47 34.34
C ASN A 101 -9.99 -0.09 33.97
N THR A 102 -9.35 -0.90 33.13
CA THR A 102 -7.93 -0.68 32.73
C THR A 102 -7.72 0.57 31.88
N GLY A 103 -8.78 1.15 31.35
CA GLY A 103 -8.70 2.42 30.62
C GLY A 103 -8.14 2.30 29.20
N VAL A 104 -7.96 1.09 28.69
CA VAL A 104 -7.37 0.84 27.35
C VAL A 104 -8.34 0.16 26.39
N GLU A 105 -9.38 -0.50 26.89
CA GLU A 105 -10.32 -1.33 26.11
C GLU A 105 -11.71 -0.68 26.07
N TYR A 106 -11.74 0.61 25.78
CA TYR A 106 -13.01 1.33 25.66
C TYR A 106 -13.71 1.02 24.35
N TYR A 107 -15.02 0.82 24.44
CA TYR A 107 -15.94 0.65 23.33
C TYR A 107 -16.66 1.95 23.00
N ALA A 108 -17.31 2.01 21.85
CA ALA A 108 -17.93 3.21 21.28
C ALA A 108 -16.89 4.33 21.06
N THR A 109 -15.94 4.02 20.22
CA THR A 109 -14.83 4.89 19.81
C THR A 109 -14.73 4.99 18.29
N ILE A 110 -14.15 6.05 17.80
CA ILE A 110 -13.77 6.15 16.38
C ILE A 110 -12.54 5.27 16.15
N PHE A 111 -12.62 4.40 15.13
CA PHE A 111 -11.56 3.43 14.84
C PHE A 111 -10.95 3.58 13.45
N ALA A 112 -11.75 3.97 12.45
CA ALA A 112 -11.30 4.14 11.07
C ALA A 112 -11.60 5.55 10.57
N VAL A 113 -10.65 6.14 9.87
CA VAL A 113 -10.79 7.51 9.35
C VAL A 113 -10.05 7.64 8.03
N ASP A 114 -10.56 8.50 7.15
CA ASP A 114 -9.83 8.96 5.99
C ASP A 114 -10.35 10.31 5.49
N GLU A 115 -9.45 11.25 5.22
CA GLU A 115 -9.76 12.48 4.50
C GLU A 115 -9.64 12.24 3.00
N SER A 116 -10.56 12.78 2.22
CA SER A 116 -10.48 12.70 0.76
C SER A 116 -9.17 13.33 0.25
N PRO A 117 -8.41 12.67 -0.62
CA PRO A 117 -7.25 13.30 -1.24
C PRO A 117 -7.63 14.34 -2.32
N LEU A 118 -8.92 14.43 -2.70
CA LEU A 118 -9.42 15.28 -3.77
C LEU A 118 -10.14 16.53 -3.26
N GLN A 119 -10.61 16.51 -2.01
CA GLN A 119 -11.38 17.60 -1.43
C GLN A 119 -10.99 17.79 0.02
N GLU A 120 -10.46 18.95 0.35
CA GLU A 120 -10.14 19.37 1.71
C GLU A 120 -11.40 19.41 2.58
N GLY A 121 -11.29 18.90 3.81
CA GLY A 121 -12.38 18.89 4.78
C GLY A 121 -13.49 17.86 4.49
N LEU A 122 -13.35 17.03 3.46
CA LEU A 122 -14.20 15.86 3.25
C LEU A 122 -13.61 14.70 4.03
N ILE A 123 -14.15 14.40 5.22
CA ILE A 123 -13.59 13.42 6.16
C ILE A 123 -14.63 12.33 6.45
N TRP A 124 -14.23 11.09 6.23
CA TRP A 124 -14.97 9.88 6.56
C TRP A 124 -14.52 9.34 7.92
N VAL A 125 -15.47 8.94 8.74
CA VAL A 125 -15.22 8.42 10.09
C VAL A 125 -16.05 7.18 10.33
N GLY A 126 -15.43 6.11 10.83
CA GLY A 126 -16.09 4.86 11.21
C GLY A 126 -15.80 4.49 12.65
N SER A 127 -16.84 4.09 13.38
CA SER A 127 -16.74 3.68 14.77
C SER A 127 -16.64 2.16 14.95
N ASP A 128 -16.10 1.74 16.09
CA ASP A 128 -16.03 0.33 16.47
C ASP A 128 -17.39 -0.29 16.82
N ASP A 129 -18.40 0.54 17.05
CA ASP A 129 -19.79 0.14 17.33
C ASP A 129 -20.72 0.25 16.11
N GLY A 130 -20.15 0.54 14.92
CA GLY A 130 -20.81 0.32 13.63
C GLY A 130 -21.56 1.51 13.06
N LEU A 131 -21.10 2.72 13.29
CA LEU A 131 -21.60 3.90 12.60
C LEU A 131 -20.53 4.47 11.63
N ILE A 132 -21.02 5.07 10.55
CA ILE A 132 -20.19 5.77 9.57
C ILE A 132 -20.75 7.18 9.43
N HIS A 133 -19.87 8.15 9.63
CA HIS A 133 -20.20 9.56 9.50
C HIS A 133 -19.31 10.25 8.45
N LEU A 134 -19.85 11.28 7.85
CA LEU A 134 -19.20 12.09 6.85
C LEU A 134 -19.37 13.57 7.16
N THR A 135 -18.30 14.32 7.07
CA THR A 135 -18.33 15.79 6.95
C THR A 135 -17.81 16.19 5.57
N LYS A 136 -18.33 17.31 5.03
CA LYS A 136 -17.89 17.88 3.74
C LYS A 136 -17.35 19.32 3.91
N ASP A 137 -17.36 19.79 5.14
CA ASP A 137 -17.09 21.20 5.51
C ASP A 137 -16.09 21.31 6.67
N GLY A 138 -15.19 20.33 6.79
CA GLY A 138 -14.13 20.34 7.79
C GLY A 138 -14.59 20.12 9.22
N GLY A 139 -15.78 19.56 9.41
CA GLY A 139 -16.33 19.22 10.73
C GLY A 139 -17.41 20.19 11.22
N ALA A 140 -17.81 21.20 10.43
CA ALA A 140 -18.90 22.08 10.81
C ALA A 140 -20.24 21.36 10.87
N THR A 141 -20.46 20.38 9.96
CA THR A 141 -21.63 19.50 9.98
C THR A 141 -21.22 18.04 9.77
N TRP A 142 -21.98 17.10 10.37
CA TRP A 142 -21.75 15.69 10.28
C TRP A 142 -23.03 14.95 9.90
N GLU A 143 -22.95 14.09 8.89
CA GLU A 143 -24.06 13.27 8.41
C GLU A 143 -23.78 11.79 8.72
N ASN A 144 -24.77 11.08 9.30
CA ASN A 144 -24.70 9.64 9.44
C ASN A 144 -25.03 8.99 8.10
N VAL A 145 -24.05 8.33 7.51
CA VAL A 145 -24.12 7.69 6.19
C VAL A 145 -23.98 6.17 6.28
N THR A 146 -24.23 5.58 7.42
CA THR A 146 -24.14 4.13 7.65
C THR A 146 -25.03 3.36 6.67
N PRO A 147 -24.51 2.30 6.01
CA PRO A 147 -25.31 1.48 5.09
C PRO A 147 -26.55 0.88 5.78
N LYS A 148 -27.74 1.13 5.27
CA LYS A 148 -29.03 0.69 5.87
C LYS A 148 -29.16 -0.83 6.07
N LYS A 149 -28.43 -1.62 5.25
CA LYS A 149 -28.45 -3.09 5.30
C LYS A 149 -27.20 -3.68 5.98
N MET A 150 -26.31 -2.85 6.49
CA MET A 150 -25.16 -3.31 7.24
C MET A 150 -25.62 -3.92 8.57
N PRO A 151 -25.13 -5.10 8.96
CA PRO A 151 -25.44 -5.67 10.26
C PRO A 151 -25.04 -4.74 11.41
N ASP A 152 -25.89 -4.67 12.44
CA ASP A 152 -25.62 -3.87 13.63
C ASP A 152 -24.32 -4.27 14.34
N TRP A 153 -23.72 -3.33 15.03
CA TRP A 153 -22.51 -3.54 15.85
C TRP A 153 -21.29 -4.04 15.07
N MET A 154 -21.21 -3.70 13.80
CA MET A 154 -20.04 -4.00 12.96
C MET A 154 -18.93 -3.03 13.31
N MET A 155 -17.76 -3.54 13.70
CA MET A 155 -16.58 -2.73 13.84
C MET A 155 -16.13 -2.26 12.45
N ILE A 156 -16.04 -0.95 12.24
CA ILE A 156 -15.48 -0.38 11.01
C ILE A 156 -13.96 -0.35 11.13
N ASN A 157 -13.31 -1.31 10.50
CA ASN A 157 -11.86 -1.50 10.62
C ASN A 157 -11.05 -0.55 9.75
N SER A 158 -11.56 -0.23 8.57
CA SER A 158 -10.83 0.54 7.57
C SER A 158 -11.77 1.34 6.69
N ILE A 159 -11.38 2.56 6.39
CA ILE A 159 -11.98 3.41 5.37
C ILE A 159 -10.87 3.83 4.39
N ASP A 160 -11.19 3.88 3.09
CA ASP A 160 -10.30 4.37 2.04
C ASP A 160 -11.09 5.28 1.10
N ALA A 161 -10.83 6.58 1.18
CA ALA A 161 -11.41 7.57 0.28
C ALA A 161 -10.69 7.51 -1.07
N SER A 162 -11.45 7.45 -2.15
CA SER A 162 -10.92 7.29 -3.50
C SER A 162 -10.04 8.47 -3.92
N SER A 163 -8.95 8.15 -4.64
CA SER A 163 -8.11 9.14 -5.30
C SER A 163 -8.62 9.57 -6.68
N PHE A 164 -9.76 9.05 -7.14
CA PHE A 164 -10.30 9.30 -8.47
C PHE A 164 -11.64 10.02 -8.47
N ASP A 165 -12.40 9.90 -7.39
CA ASP A 165 -13.72 10.51 -7.24
C ASP A 165 -13.99 10.82 -5.76
N SER A 166 -14.33 12.05 -5.43
CA SER A 166 -14.55 12.50 -4.06
C SER A 166 -15.79 11.88 -3.40
N GLY A 167 -16.79 11.49 -4.22
CA GLY A 167 -18.00 10.80 -3.73
C GLY A 167 -17.79 9.33 -3.42
N THR A 168 -16.65 8.76 -3.81
CA THR A 168 -16.34 7.32 -3.66
C THR A 168 -15.54 7.05 -2.40
N ALA A 169 -15.99 6.09 -1.60
CA ALA A 169 -15.26 5.53 -0.48
C ALA A 169 -15.49 4.02 -0.35
N TYR A 170 -14.51 3.34 0.19
CA TYR A 170 -14.51 1.90 0.47
C TYR A 170 -14.40 1.66 1.97
N ILE A 171 -15.09 0.62 2.46
CA ILE A 171 -15.10 0.26 3.87
C ILE A 171 -14.82 -1.22 4.02
N ALA A 172 -14.00 -1.58 5.00
CA ALA A 172 -13.88 -2.93 5.53
C ALA A 172 -14.41 -2.96 6.97
N GLY A 173 -15.29 -3.91 7.26
CA GLY A 173 -15.85 -4.11 8.59
C GLY A 173 -15.75 -5.55 9.05
N THR A 174 -15.83 -5.78 10.36
CA THR A 174 -15.82 -7.11 10.97
C THR A 174 -16.84 -7.26 12.09
N ARG A 175 -17.30 -8.48 12.30
CA ARG A 175 -18.18 -8.87 13.43
C ARG A 175 -17.69 -10.12 14.15
N TYR A 176 -16.42 -10.49 14.00
CA TYR A 176 -15.86 -11.71 14.58
C TYR A 176 -16.03 -11.79 16.10
N LYS A 177 -16.01 -10.65 16.80
CA LYS A 177 -16.28 -10.57 18.25
C LYS A 177 -17.71 -10.97 18.63
N LEU A 178 -18.63 -11.00 17.67
CA LEU A 178 -20.01 -11.44 17.80
C LEU A 178 -20.25 -12.84 17.21
N GLY A 179 -19.17 -13.58 16.88
CA GLY A 179 -19.24 -14.91 16.27
C GLY A 179 -19.64 -14.93 14.80
N ASP A 180 -19.58 -13.79 14.12
CA ASP A 180 -19.88 -13.66 12.70
C ASP A 180 -18.59 -13.43 11.92
N PHE A 181 -18.18 -14.44 11.14
CA PHE A 181 -16.93 -14.46 10.36
C PHE A 181 -17.13 -14.13 8.88
N THR A 182 -18.31 -13.66 8.51
CA THR A 182 -18.63 -13.25 7.13
C THR A 182 -17.74 -12.06 6.69
N PRO A 183 -17.22 -12.07 5.45
CA PRO A 183 -16.49 -10.92 4.91
C PRO A 183 -17.44 -9.74 4.63
N TYR A 184 -17.04 -8.54 5.00
CA TYR A 184 -17.80 -7.31 4.79
C TYR A 184 -16.95 -6.22 4.18
N LEU A 185 -17.14 -5.97 2.88
CA LEU A 185 -16.58 -4.85 2.14
C LEU A 185 -17.70 -4.08 1.47
N TYR A 186 -17.69 -2.76 1.60
CA TYR A 186 -18.70 -1.92 0.98
C TYR A 186 -18.06 -0.81 0.16
N VAL A 187 -18.76 -0.38 -0.89
CA VAL A 187 -18.41 0.80 -1.68
C VAL A 187 -19.60 1.74 -1.81
N THR A 188 -19.34 3.02 -1.76
CA THR A 188 -20.26 4.09 -2.17
C THR A 188 -19.63 4.90 -3.28
N ASP A 189 -20.44 5.46 -4.18
CA ASP A 189 -20.03 6.40 -5.21
C ASP A 189 -20.77 7.75 -5.10
N ASP A 190 -21.53 7.97 -4.02
CA ASP A 190 -22.43 9.10 -3.86
C ASP A 190 -22.43 9.71 -2.45
N TYR A 191 -21.24 9.77 -1.84
CA TYR A 191 -21.06 10.30 -0.49
C TYR A 191 -21.83 9.54 0.59
N GLY A 192 -21.98 8.22 0.43
CA GLY A 192 -22.62 7.35 1.40
C GLY A 192 -24.15 7.33 1.36
N LYS A 193 -24.80 7.95 0.36
CA LYS A 193 -26.24 7.87 0.18
C LYS A 193 -26.71 6.45 -0.14
N ASN A 194 -25.91 5.75 -0.98
CA ASN A 194 -26.10 4.36 -1.33
C ASN A 194 -24.81 3.58 -1.18
N TRP A 195 -24.94 2.33 -0.72
CA TRP A 195 -23.82 1.42 -0.51
C TRP A 195 -24.07 0.08 -1.20
N LYS A 196 -23.02 -0.49 -1.76
CA LYS A 196 -23.01 -1.82 -2.34
C LYS A 196 -22.05 -2.71 -1.56
N LEU A 197 -22.47 -3.93 -1.20
CA LEU A 197 -21.60 -5.00 -0.69
C LEU A 197 -20.79 -5.56 -1.88
N ILE A 198 -19.48 -5.71 -1.71
CA ILE A 198 -18.55 -6.09 -2.77
C ILE A 198 -17.62 -7.21 -2.30
N THR A 199 -18.15 -8.39 -2.00
CA THR A 199 -17.40 -9.53 -1.44
C THR A 199 -17.40 -10.77 -2.32
N ASP A 200 -17.92 -10.69 -3.55
CA ASP A 200 -17.99 -11.84 -4.47
C ASP A 200 -16.60 -12.39 -4.79
N GLY A 201 -16.35 -13.68 -4.52
CA GLY A 201 -15.05 -14.36 -4.67
C GLY A 201 -14.18 -14.36 -3.40
N ILE A 202 -14.54 -13.65 -2.33
CA ILE A 202 -13.92 -13.84 -1.01
C ILE A 202 -14.58 -15.04 -0.34
N LYS A 203 -13.78 -15.98 0.15
CA LYS A 203 -14.29 -17.18 0.82
C LYS A 203 -15.07 -16.81 2.10
N ASP A 204 -16.10 -17.57 2.39
CA ASP A 204 -16.75 -17.53 3.68
C ASP A 204 -15.73 -17.76 4.81
N GLU A 205 -15.97 -17.18 5.98
CA GLU A 205 -15.07 -17.22 7.14
C GLU A 205 -13.71 -16.48 6.97
N HIS A 206 -13.41 -15.93 5.77
CA HIS A 206 -12.29 -15.02 5.56
C HIS A 206 -12.71 -13.57 5.88
N PHE A 207 -13.08 -13.30 7.12
CA PHE A 207 -13.55 -11.97 7.49
C PHE A 207 -12.51 -10.89 7.22
N THR A 208 -12.99 -9.75 6.73
CA THR A 208 -12.17 -8.66 6.21
C THR A 208 -11.68 -7.75 7.32
N ARG A 209 -10.44 -7.25 7.20
CA ARG A 209 -9.83 -6.31 8.14
C ARG A 209 -9.50 -4.96 7.52
N VAL A 210 -9.11 -4.95 6.25
CA VAL A 210 -8.66 -3.74 5.56
C VAL A 210 -8.95 -3.80 4.08
N LEU A 211 -9.27 -2.65 3.50
CA LEU A 211 -9.34 -2.45 2.05
C LEU A 211 -8.54 -1.19 1.69
N ARG A 212 -7.79 -1.25 0.59
CA ARG A 212 -7.16 -0.07 -0.04
C ARG A 212 -7.38 -0.09 -1.53
N SER A 213 -7.76 1.06 -2.09
CA SER A 213 -7.82 1.27 -3.54
C SER A 213 -6.45 1.62 -4.09
N ASP A 214 -6.14 1.12 -5.27
CA ASP A 214 -4.93 1.50 -5.99
C ASP A 214 -4.93 3.00 -6.31
N LYS A 215 -3.76 3.61 -6.38
CA LYS A 215 -3.63 5.07 -6.59
C LYS A 215 -3.41 5.45 -8.05
N VAL A 216 -3.22 4.45 -8.94
CA VAL A 216 -2.95 4.63 -10.38
C VAL A 216 -4.09 4.06 -11.22
N ASN A 217 -4.67 2.92 -10.82
CA ASN A 217 -5.75 2.25 -11.54
C ASN A 217 -6.98 2.08 -10.64
N LYS A 218 -8.02 2.89 -10.89
CA LYS A 218 -9.28 2.88 -10.11
C LYS A 218 -10.00 1.53 -10.02
N ASN A 219 -9.68 0.60 -10.93
CA ASN A 219 -10.31 -0.71 -10.95
C ASN A 219 -9.64 -1.71 -10.01
N ILE A 220 -8.44 -1.40 -9.51
CA ILE A 220 -7.68 -2.29 -8.65
C ILE A 220 -7.95 -1.97 -7.18
N LEU A 221 -8.34 -3.00 -6.44
CA LEU A 221 -8.52 -2.95 -5.00
C LEU A 221 -7.74 -4.09 -4.35
N TYR A 222 -7.21 -3.85 -3.16
CA TYR A 222 -6.53 -4.83 -2.32
C TYR A 222 -7.30 -5.01 -1.01
N ALA A 223 -7.58 -6.25 -0.62
CA ALA A 223 -8.23 -6.55 0.64
C ALA A 223 -7.38 -7.49 1.48
N GLY A 224 -7.24 -7.16 2.76
CA GLY A 224 -6.64 -8.00 3.79
C GLY A 224 -7.74 -8.65 4.65
N THR A 225 -7.58 -9.94 4.89
CA THR A 225 -8.51 -10.74 5.69
C THR A 225 -7.77 -11.40 6.85
N GLU A 226 -8.49 -12.13 7.68
CA GLU A 226 -7.89 -12.98 8.73
C GLU A 226 -6.97 -14.06 8.18
N THR A 227 -7.17 -14.49 6.96
CA THR A 227 -6.50 -15.65 6.36
C THR A 227 -5.74 -15.34 5.08
N GLY A 228 -5.31 -14.09 4.90
CA GLY A 228 -4.50 -13.68 3.76
C GLY A 228 -5.09 -12.53 2.95
N MET A 229 -4.68 -12.42 1.70
CA MET A 229 -4.99 -11.28 0.84
C MET A 229 -5.82 -11.66 -0.37
N TYR A 230 -6.59 -10.67 -0.83
CA TYR A 230 -7.33 -10.70 -2.08
C TYR A 230 -7.04 -9.46 -2.92
N ILE A 231 -7.20 -9.58 -4.24
CA ILE A 231 -7.14 -8.49 -5.22
C ILE A 231 -8.38 -8.51 -6.11
N SER A 232 -8.87 -7.34 -6.42
CA SER A 232 -9.89 -7.12 -7.45
C SER A 232 -9.31 -6.29 -8.58
N TYR A 233 -9.72 -6.56 -9.83
CA TYR A 233 -9.38 -5.78 -11.03
C TYR A 233 -10.59 -5.10 -11.65
N ASP A 234 -11.74 -5.11 -10.97
CA ASP A 234 -13.05 -4.63 -11.45
C ASP A 234 -13.83 -3.84 -10.39
N ARG A 235 -13.11 -3.10 -9.54
CA ARG A 235 -13.67 -2.28 -8.45
C ARG A 235 -14.47 -3.10 -7.42
N GLY A 236 -14.03 -4.32 -7.14
CA GLY A 236 -14.64 -5.19 -6.14
C GLY A 236 -15.86 -5.96 -6.63
N ASN A 237 -16.17 -5.94 -7.94
CA ASN A 237 -17.23 -6.82 -8.45
C ASN A 237 -16.85 -8.29 -8.37
N SER A 238 -15.55 -8.60 -8.45
CA SER A 238 -15.01 -9.92 -8.18
C SER A 238 -13.65 -9.85 -7.49
N TRP A 239 -13.34 -10.85 -6.65
CA TRP A 239 -12.08 -10.96 -5.93
C TRP A 239 -11.37 -12.27 -6.23
N ASN A 240 -10.05 -12.20 -6.29
CA ASN A 240 -9.16 -13.34 -6.45
C ASN A 240 -8.16 -13.40 -5.31
N GLU A 241 -7.79 -14.60 -4.86
CA GLU A 241 -6.72 -14.77 -3.88
C GLU A 241 -5.41 -14.15 -4.38
N PHE A 242 -4.75 -13.40 -3.50
CA PHE A 242 -3.50 -12.70 -3.79
C PHE A 242 -2.42 -13.03 -2.78
N GLN A 243 -2.18 -14.30 -2.55
CA GLN A 243 -1.29 -14.77 -1.49
C GLN A 243 0.19 -14.74 -1.88
N LYS A 244 0.52 -15.01 -3.14
CA LYS A 244 1.93 -15.11 -3.62
C LYS A 244 2.78 -15.97 -2.66
N ASN A 245 3.87 -15.41 -2.14
CA ASN A 245 4.73 -16.04 -1.12
C ASN A 245 4.45 -15.54 0.30
N LEU A 246 3.40 -14.76 0.49
CA LEU A 246 2.95 -14.30 1.81
C LEU A 246 2.42 -15.52 2.61
N PRO A 247 2.82 -15.74 3.86
CA PRO A 247 2.23 -16.79 4.69
C PRO A 247 0.74 -16.52 4.96
N ILE A 248 -0.01 -17.59 5.24
CA ILE A 248 -1.41 -17.47 5.65
C ILE A 248 -1.45 -16.96 7.08
N VAL A 249 -1.74 -15.68 7.23
CA VAL A 249 -1.77 -14.94 8.51
C VAL A 249 -2.78 -13.81 8.41
N PRO A 250 -3.27 -13.29 9.56
CA PRO A 250 -4.10 -12.09 9.54
C PRO A 250 -3.37 -10.89 8.94
N ILE A 251 -4.01 -10.22 8.02
CA ILE A 251 -3.54 -8.96 7.43
C ILE A 251 -4.21 -7.83 8.17
N THR A 252 -3.44 -7.14 9.00
CA THR A 252 -3.97 -6.13 9.92
C THR A 252 -4.11 -4.76 9.28
N ASP A 253 -3.22 -4.40 8.36
CA ASP A 253 -3.32 -3.16 7.60
C ASP A 253 -2.59 -3.25 6.27
N LEU A 254 -2.94 -2.36 5.34
CA LEU A 254 -2.37 -2.18 4.02
C LEU A 254 -2.12 -0.70 3.76
N THR A 255 -1.03 -0.39 3.08
CA THR A 255 -0.81 0.95 2.54
C THR A 255 -0.09 0.89 1.20
N ILE A 256 -0.42 1.85 0.32
CA ILE A 256 0.24 2.00 -0.97
C ILE A 256 1.04 3.30 -0.92
N LYS A 257 2.35 3.18 -1.08
CA LYS A 257 3.27 4.32 -1.11
C LYS A 257 4.29 4.15 -2.21
N ASP A 258 4.51 5.22 -3.00
CA ASP A 258 5.52 5.27 -4.06
C ASP A 258 5.49 4.06 -4.99
N ASN A 259 4.27 3.64 -5.37
CA ASN A 259 4.01 2.46 -6.21
C ASN A 259 4.40 1.11 -5.58
N SER A 260 4.50 1.05 -4.26
CA SER A 260 4.72 -0.18 -3.49
C SER A 260 3.50 -0.50 -2.64
N LEU A 261 3.13 -1.77 -2.55
CA LEU A 261 2.11 -2.26 -1.61
C LEU A 261 2.80 -2.80 -0.36
N ILE A 262 2.53 -2.17 0.77
CA ILE A 262 3.06 -2.56 2.09
C ILE A 262 1.94 -3.27 2.86
N VAL A 263 2.27 -4.42 3.43
CA VAL A 263 1.33 -5.33 4.08
C VAL A 263 1.77 -5.58 5.52
N ALA A 264 0.97 -5.12 6.48
CA ALA A 264 1.18 -5.43 7.88
C ALA A 264 0.49 -6.75 8.24
N THR A 265 1.22 -7.65 8.90
CA THR A 265 0.71 -8.96 9.29
C THR A 265 0.75 -9.15 10.80
N GLN A 266 -0.14 -9.96 11.32
CA GLN A 266 -0.07 -10.37 12.72
C GLN A 266 0.87 -11.57 12.85
N GLY A 267 2.03 -11.34 13.46
CA GLY A 267 3.00 -12.39 13.80
C GLY A 267 3.97 -12.81 12.70
N ARG A 268 3.95 -12.16 11.53
CA ARG A 268 4.90 -12.45 10.43
C ARG A 268 5.51 -11.18 9.83
N SER A 269 5.63 -10.12 10.66
CA SER A 269 6.29 -8.87 10.29
C SER A 269 5.59 -8.11 9.15
N ILE A 270 6.29 -7.21 8.48
CA ILE A 270 5.80 -6.38 7.39
C ILE A 270 6.35 -6.95 6.08
N TRP A 271 5.48 -7.08 5.09
CA TRP A 271 5.79 -7.52 3.74
C TRP A 271 5.60 -6.39 2.74
N MET A 272 6.29 -6.47 1.61
CA MET A 272 6.19 -5.45 0.58
C MET A 272 6.26 -6.05 -0.82
N ILE A 273 5.40 -5.54 -1.70
CA ILE A 273 5.59 -5.64 -3.15
C ILE A 273 6.15 -4.29 -3.59
N ASP A 274 7.42 -4.28 -4.00
CA ASP A 274 8.15 -3.04 -4.30
C ASP A 274 7.68 -2.31 -5.56
N ASP A 275 6.97 -3.00 -6.44
CA ASP A 275 6.58 -2.44 -7.74
C ASP A 275 5.22 -2.96 -8.21
N LEU A 276 4.24 -2.07 -8.26
CA LEU A 276 2.89 -2.35 -8.75
C LEU A 276 2.72 -2.06 -10.25
N THR A 277 3.75 -1.59 -10.95
CA THR A 277 3.65 -1.16 -12.37
C THR A 277 3.08 -2.25 -13.28
N VAL A 278 3.44 -3.51 -13.05
CA VAL A 278 2.89 -4.62 -13.83
C VAL A 278 1.42 -4.86 -13.51
N PHE A 279 1.04 -4.78 -12.24
CA PHE A 279 -0.35 -4.99 -11.81
C PHE A 279 -1.29 -3.95 -12.41
N HIS A 280 -0.84 -2.69 -12.57
CA HIS A 280 -1.62 -1.63 -13.23
C HIS A 280 -1.91 -1.93 -14.72
N GLN A 281 -1.12 -2.78 -15.36
CA GLN A 281 -1.21 -3.12 -16.76
C GLN A 281 -1.84 -4.50 -17.02
N LEU A 282 -2.11 -5.27 -15.95
CA LEU A 282 -2.77 -6.57 -16.08
C LEU A 282 -4.23 -6.39 -16.53
N THR A 283 -4.65 -7.24 -17.43
CA THR A 283 -6.04 -7.44 -17.84
C THR A 283 -6.46 -8.85 -17.48
N PRO A 284 -7.70 -9.10 -17.04
CA PRO A 284 -8.14 -10.41 -16.54
C PRO A 284 -8.00 -11.58 -17.53
N SER A 285 -7.92 -11.30 -18.83
CA SER A 285 -7.75 -12.32 -19.87
C SER A 285 -6.58 -11.94 -20.76
N THR A 286 -5.53 -12.75 -20.78
CA THR A 286 -4.39 -12.58 -21.69
C THR A 286 -4.07 -13.91 -22.37
N ASP A 287 -4.66 -14.11 -23.55
CA ASP A 287 -4.26 -15.16 -24.48
C ASP A 287 -3.25 -14.63 -25.53
N GLN A 288 -2.74 -13.41 -25.31
CA GLN A 288 -1.85 -12.71 -26.23
C GLN A 288 -0.49 -12.46 -25.60
N ILE A 289 0.55 -12.47 -26.43
CA ILE A 289 1.89 -12.02 -26.05
C ILE A 289 1.80 -10.56 -25.61
N LYS A 290 2.47 -10.20 -24.51
CA LYS A 290 2.48 -8.83 -23.99
C LYS A 290 3.85 -8.46 -23.46
N LEU A 291 4.34 -7.30 -23.85
CA LEU A 291 5.47 -6.62 -23.24
C LEU A 291 4.92 -5.49 -22.37
N TYR A 292 5.13 -5.60 -21.05
CA TYR A 292 4.70 -4.56 -20.12
C TYR A 292 5.68 -3.39 -20.15
N LYS A 293 5.16 -2.17 -20.01
CA LYS A 293 6.01 -0.98 -19.86
C LYS A 293 6.82 -1.13 -18.57
N PRO A 294 8.15 -1.11 -18.66
CA PRO A 294 8.99 -1.20 -17.46
C PRO A 294 8.82 0.03 -16.56
N LYS A 295 9.02 -0.16 -15.26
CA LYS A 295 9.21 0.96 -14.34
C LYS A 295 10.51 1.67 -14.67
N ASP A 296 10.51 2.99 -14.52
CA ASP A 296 11.74 3.77 -14.58
C ASP A 296 12.74 3.28 -13.51
N SER A 297 14.00 3.27 -13.87
CA SER A 297 15.05 2.67 -13.05
C SER A 297 16.11 3.70 -12.69
N TYR A 298 16.82 3.48 -11.61
CA TYR A 298 17.92 4.35 -11.18
C TYR A 298 19.29 3.71 -11.48
N ARG A 299 20.25 4.51 -11.94
CA ARG A 299 21.63 4.08 -12.16
C ARG A 299 22.36 3.95 -10.81
N MET A 300 21.87 3.03 -9.94
CA MET A 300 22.41 2.82 -8.60
C MET A 300 23.77 2.09 -8.64
N GLY A 301 24.61 2.36 -7.66
CA GLY A 301 25.76 1.52 -7.36
C GLY A 301 25.30 0.11 -6.95
N GLY A 302 26.15 -0.90 -7.11
CA GLY A 302 25.81 -2.26 -6.69
C GLY A 302 25.76 -2.34 -5.15
N ALA A 303 24.61 -2.72 -4.59
CA ALA A 303 24.53 -3.13 -3.20
C ALA A 303 25.01 -4.59 -3.08
N GLY A 304 26.28 -4.80 -2.87
CA GLY A 304 26.85 -6.07 -2.46
C GLY A 304 26.58 -6.29 -0.98
N GLY A 305 25.54 -7.04 -0.61
CA GLY A 305 25.28 -7.43 0.77
C GLY A 305 25.26 -8.95 0.93
N ARG A 306 25.71 -9.47 2.07
CA ARG A 306 25.47 -10.86 2.43
C ARG A 306 23.96 -11.08 2.54
N LYS A 307 23.45 -12.15 1.92
CA LYS A 307 22.08 -12.60 2.14
C LYS A 307 21.89 -12.87 3.64
N SER A 308 20.92 -12.22 4.24
CA SER A 308 20.49 -12.45 5.62
C SER A 308 19.12 -13.13 5.63
N LEU A 309 18.92 -14.08 6.51
CA LEU A 309 17.61 -14.71 6.71
C LEU A 309 16.60 -13.77 7.41
N THR A 310 17.12 -12.71 8.04
CA THR A 310 16.33 -11.75 8.84
C THR A 310 16.20 -10.38 8.19
N ALA A 311 16.73 -10.19 6.99
CA ALA A 311 16.60 -8.95 6.23
C ALA A 311 15.84 -9.18 4.93
N GLY A 312 15.01 -8.22 4.56
CA GLY A 312 14.36 -8.19 3.25
C GLY A 312 15.39 -8.13 2.12
N THR A 313 15.02 -8.58 0.94
CA THR A 313 15.84 -8.46 -0.25
C THR A 313 15.39 -7.25 -1.06
N ASN A 314 16.33 -6.40 -1.44
CA ASN A 314 16.04 -5.30 -2.36
C ASN A 314 15.72 -5.84 -3.77
N LEU A 315 15.02 -5.02 -4.56
CA LEU A 315 14.87 -5.28 -6.00
C LEU A 315 16.25 -5.45 -6.66
N PRO A 316 16.36 -6.29 -7.70
CA PRO A 316 17.56 -6.40 -8.49
C PRO A 316 18.01 -5.03 -9.03
N ASN A 317 19.32 -4.76 -8.95
CA ASN A 317 19.87 -3.53 -9.53
C ASN A 317 19.90 -3.65 -11.06
N GLY A 318 19.04 -2.89 -11.73
CA GLY A 318 18.89 -2.93 -13.19
C GLY A 318 17.51 -2.48 -13.63
N ALA A 319 17.26 -2.49 -14.92
CA ALA A 319 15.93 -2.32 -15.48
C ALA A 319 15.21 -3.67 -15.50
N ILE A 320 14.09 -3.76 -14.78
CA ILE A 320 13.30 -4.97 -14.70
C ILE A 320 12.24 -4.92 -15.80
N ILE A 321 12.28 -5.90 -16.68
CA ILE A 321 11.40 -6.02 -17.84
C ILE A 321 10.50 -7.22 -17.65
N HIS A 322 9.19 -6.99 -17.63
CA HIS A 322 8.19 -8.03 -17.51
C HIS A 322 7.50 -8.26 -18.85
N TYR A 323 7.25 -9.51 -19.19
CA TYR A 323 6.52 -9.89 -20.39
C TYR A 323 5.74 -11.18 -20.19
N PHE A 324 4.73 -11.41 -21.02
CA PHE A 324 3.87 -12.57 -20.96
C PHE A 324 3.84 -13.27 -22.32
N ILE A 325 4.05 -14.58 -22.30
CA ILE A 325 3.94 -15.45 -23.47
C ILE A 325 3.00 -16.59 -23.09
N PRO A 326 1.78 -16.65 -23.65
CA PRO A 326 0.76 -17.64 -23.23
C PRO A 326 1.15 -19.08 -23.54
N ASN A 327 1.77 -19.30 -24.72
CA ASN A 327 2.13 -20.62 -25.18
C ASN A 327 3.54 -20.55 -25.80
N TYR A 328 4.57 -20.92 -25.04
CA TYR A 328 5.95 -20.96 -25.49
C TYR A 328 6.38 -22.39 -25.78
N ASP A 329 6.79 -22.67 -27.03
CA ASP A 329 7.41 -23.92 -27.46
C ASP A 329 8.92 -23.72 -27.63
N LYS A 330 9.70 -24.31 -26.73
CA LYS A 330 11.16 -24.16 -26.73
C LYS A 330 11.82 -24.66 -28.00
N GLU A 331 11.24 -25.60 -28.74
CA GLU A 331 11.84 -26.18 -29.95
C GLU A 331 11.51 -25.31 -31.18
N ASN A 332 10.29 -24.84 -31.28
CA ASN A 332 9.77 -24.17 -32.47
C ASN A 332 9.78 -22.66 -32.39
N ASP A 333 9.69 -22.09 -31.19
CA ASP A 333 9.68 -20.62 -31.02
C ASP A 333 11.09 -20.04 -30.95
N GLN A 334 11.19 -18.79 -31.37
CA GLN A 334 12.37 -17.92 -31.19
C GLN A 334 11.94 -16.67 -30.43
N VAL A 335 12.58 -16.46 -29.29
CA VAL A 335 12.29 -15.28 -28.45
C VAL A 335 13.55 -14.48 -28.25
N SER A 336 13.48 -13.19 -28.59
CA SER A 336 14.55 -12.26 -28.28
C SER A 336 14.03 -10.99 -27.57
N LEU A 337 14.89 -10.45 -26.74
CA LEU A 337 14.70 -9.20 -26.03
C LEU A 337 15.91 -8.32 -26.28
N SER A 338 15.69 -7.16 -26.88
CA SER A 338 16.76 -6.22 -27.22
C SER A 338 16.57 -4.87 -26.55
N ILE A 339 17.69 -4.28 -26.14
CA ILE A 339 17.75 -2.96 -25.54
C ILE A 339 18.38 -2.00 -26.53
N HIS A 340 17.77 -0.83 -26.69
CA HIS A 340 18.21 0.20 -27.62
C HIS A 340 18.33 1.55 -26.87
N SER A 341 19.18 2.42 -27.37
CA SER A 341 19.21 3.84 -27.02
C SER A 341 17.99 4.55 -27.59
N ALA A 342 17.75 5.79 -27.15
CA ALA A 342 16.58 6.58 -27.57
C ALA A 342 16.50 6.82 -29.08
N ASP A 343 17.63 6.83 -29.78
CA ASP A 343 17.72 6.97 -31.25
C ASP A 343 17.50 5.64 -32.00
N GLY A 344 17.21 4.54 -31.26
CA GLY A 344 16.98 3.22 -31.85
C GLY A 344 18.23 2.37 -32.07
N THR A 345 19.42 2.87 -31.71
CA THR A 345 20.67 2.09 -31.86
C THR A 345 20.65 0.89 -30.91
N LEU A 346 20.93 -0.30 -31.42
CA LEU A 346 20.99 -1.53 -30.63
C LEU A 346 22.15 -1.47 -29.62
N ILE A 347 21.85 -1.63 -28.35
CA ILE A 347 22.85 -1.74 -27.28
C ILE A 347 23.18 -3.21 -27.01
N LYS A 348 22.16 -4.03 -26.77
CA LYS A 348 22.37 -5.44 -26.45
C LYS A 348 21.13 -6.27 -26.75
N GLU A 349 21.33 -7.48 -27.24
CA GLU A 349 20.29 -8.45 -27.49
C GLU A 349 20.50 -9.72 -26.65
N PHE A 350 19.38 -10.28 -26.20
CA PHE A 350 19.31 -11.53 -25.47
C PHE A 350 18.34 -12.46 -26.19
N SER A 351 18.65 -13.75 -26.31
CA SER A 351 17.78 -14.70 -26.98
C SER A 351 17.75 -16.04 -26.27
N ASP A 352 16.62 -16.72 -26.40
CA ASP A 352 16.44 -18.09 -25.88
C ASP A 352 17.33 -19.12 -26.58
N LYS A 353 17.86 -18.79 -27.75
CA LYS A 353 18.81 -19.62 -28.53
C LYS A 353 20.27 -19.20 -28.35
N SER A 354 20.54 -18.09 -27.67
CA SER A 354 21.92 -17.59 -27.47
C SER A 354 22.64 -18.35 -26.36
N LYS A 355 23.92 -18.67 -26.59
CA LYS A 355 24.78 -19.27 -25.56
C LYS A 355 25.39 -18.21 -24.63
N GLU A 356 25.67 -17.01 -25.13
CA GLU A 356 26.36 -15.94 -24.39
C GLU A 356 25.35 -15.03 -23.66
N ASN A 357 24.27 -14.64 -24.33
CA ASN A 357 23.23 -13.76 -23.83
C ASN A 357 21.89 -14.54 -23.72
N LEU A 358 21.89 -15.60 -22.94
CA LEU A 358 20.71 -16.46 -22.81
C LEU A 358 19.55 -15.74 -22.15
N LEU A 359 18.43 -15.69 -22.86
CA LEU A 359 17.12 -15.28 -22.32
C LEU A 359 16.38 -16.55 -21.85
N LYS A 360 16.13 -16.65 -20.55
CA LYS A 360 15.33 -17.75 -19.99
C LYS A 360 13.86 -17.42 -20.19
N VAL A 361 13.16 -18.26 -20.95
CA VAL A 361 11.74 -18.09 -21.28
C VAL A 361 10.93 -19.27 -20.75
N LYS A 362 9.71 -18.99 -20.29
CA LYS A 362 8.70 -19.98 -19.86
C LYS A 362 7.31 -19.54 -20.27
N ASN A 363 6.35 -20.46 -20.26
CA ASN A 363 4.93 -20.15 -20.42
C ASN A 363 4.45 -19.21 -19.33
N GLY A 364 3.60 -18.27 -19.72
CA GLY A 364 3.01 -17.27 -18.82
C GLY A 364 3.92 -16.08 -18.54
N GLY A 365 3.91 -15.61 -17.31
CA GLY A 365 4.66 -14.43 -16.89
C GLY A 365 6.16 -14.66 -16.80
N ASN A 366 6.94 -13.77 -17.40
CA ASN A 366 8.38 -13.76 -17.41
C ASN A 366 8.92 -12.44 -16.86
N SER A 367 10.13 -12.48 -16.26
CA SER A 367 10.83 -11.31 -15.77
C SER A 367 12.30 -11.41 -16.17
N PHE A 368 12.84 -10.34 -16.71
CA PHE A 368 14.24 -10.21 -17.10
C PHE A 368 14.81 -8.95 -16.48
N VAL A 369 16.05 -9.01 -16.01
CA VAL A 369 16.77 -7.84 -15.45
C VAL A 369 17.94 -7.48 -16.34
N TRP A 370 17.86 -6.33 -17.00
CA TRP A 370 19.02 -5.76 -17.66
C TRP A 370 19.87 -4.99 -16.65
N ASN A 371 21.11 -5.39 -16.47
CA ASN A 371 22.05 -4.78 -15.53
C ASN A 371 22.57 -3.39 -15.95
N MET A 372 21.96 -2.78 -16.96
CA MET A 372 22.32 -1.48 -17.54
C MET A 372 23.74 -1.42 -18.13
N LYS A 373 24.34 -2.55 -18.47
CA LYS A 373 25.67 -2.58 -19.05
C LYS A 373 25.63 -2.79 -20.55
N TYR A 374 26.45 -2.03 -21.26
CA TYR A 374 26.77 -2.23 -22.65
C TYR A 374 27.54 -3.53 -22.85
N PRO A 375 27.73 -4.01 -24.10
CA PRO A 375 28.62 -5.15 -24.36
C PRO A 375 29.98 -4.90 -23.80
N GLY A 376 30.58 -5.93 -23.22
CA GLY A 376 31.94 -5.87 -22.69
C GLY A 376 32.99 -6.00 -23.76
N ALA A 377 34.26 -5.90 -23.32
CA ALA A 377 35.41 -6.15 -24.19
C ALA A 377 35.43 -7.61 -24.70
N LYS A 378 35.87 -7.80 -25.94
CA LYS A 378 36.08 -9.14 -26.50
C LYS A 378 37.27 -9.80 -25.79
N ARG A 379 37.09 -11.05 -25.40
CA ARG A 379 38.16 -11.89 -24.86
C ARG A 379 38.84 -12.63 -26.00
N LEU A 380 40.15 -12.76 -25.92
CA LEU A 380 40.89 -13.68 -26.75
C LEU A 380 40.79 -15.10 -26.15
N ASP A 381 40.68 -16.11 -26.99
CA ASP A 381 40.68 -17.50 -26.52
C ASP A 381 41.94 -17.81 -25.74
N ASN A 382 41.79 -18.54 -24.62
CA ASN A 382 42.86 -18.92 -23.70
C ASN A 382 43.59 -17.75 -23.00
N MET A 383 43.05 -16.54 -23.00
CA MET A 383 43.59 -15.38 -22.29
C MET A 383 43.47 -15.57 -20.77
N VAL A 384 44.62 -15.56 -20.09
CA VAL A 384 44.68 -15.57 -18.61
C VAL A 384 44.95 -14.15 -18.16
N LEU A 385 43.99 -13.56 -17.47
CA LEU A 385 44.10 -12.22 -16.90
C LEU A 385 43.82 -12.24 -15.41
N TRP A 386 44.66 -11.55 -14.68
CA TRP A 386 44.52 -11.40 -13.23
C TRP A 386 43.85 -10.08 -12.92
N GLY A 387 42.64 -10.13 -12.35
CA GLY A 387 41.93 -8.94 -11.85
C GLY A 387 41.33 -8.00 -12.90
N ALA A 388 41.20 -8.40 -14.17
CA ALA A 388 40.59 -7.58 -15.20
C ALA A 388 39.05 -7.67 -15.20
N ASP A 389 38.36 -6.53 -15.21
CA ASP A 389 36.92 -6.45 -15.44
C ASP A 389 36.65 -6.23 -16.94
N PHE A 390 36.02 -7.20 -17.58
CA PHE A 390 35.59 -7.14 -19.00
C PHE A 390 34.18 -6.65 -19.19
N THR A 391 33.50 -6.26 -18.12
CA THR A 391 32.14 -5.77 -18.24
C THR A 391 32.10 -4.43 -18.95
N GLY A 392 31.08 -4.22 -19.81
CA GLY A 392 30.90 -2.96 -20.51
C GLY A 392 30.55 -1.80 -19.57
N ALA A 393 30.68 -0.59 -20.10
CA ALA A 393 30.30 0.63 -19.41
C ALA A 393 28.81 0.56 -19.00
N LYS A 394 28.47 1.17 -17.86
CA LYS A 394 27.10 1.26 -17.40
C LYS A 394 26.39 2.39 -18.11
N ALA A 395 25.20 2.12 -18.63
CA ALA A 395 24.36 3.06 -19.36
C ALA A 395 24.19 4.39 -18.63
N VAL A 396 24.22 5.49 -19.37
CA VAL A 396 24.04 6.84 -18.82
C VAL A 396 22.56 7.10 -18.50
N PRO A 397 22.23 8.04 -17.62
CA PRO A 397 20.85 8.48 -17.45
C PRO A 397 20.24 9.00 -18.75
N GLY A 398 19.01 8.60 -19.06
CA GLY A 398 18.32 8.95 -20.31
C GLY A 398 17.23 7.95 -20.67
N ASN A 399 16.62 8.12 -21.83
CA ASN A 399 15.55 7.26 -22.32
C ASN A 399 16.11 6.08 -23.12
N TYR A 400 15.48 4.94 -22.96
CA TYR A 400 15.84 3.66 -23.57
C TYR A 400 14.60 2.97 -24.11
N ILE A 401 14.81 2.09 -25.08
CA ILE A 401 13.76 1.30 -25.71
C ILE A 401 14.08 -0.18 -25.47
N VAL A 402 13.06 -0.94 -25.05
CA VAL A 402 13.08 -2.40 -25.01
C VAL A 402 12.17 -2.94 -26.08
N LYS A 403 12.64 -3.94 -26.84
CA LYS A 403 11.85 -4.67 -27.81
C LYS A 403 11.81 -6.15 -27.45
N LEU A 404 10.63 -6.73 -27.46
CA LEU A 404 10.41 -8.18 -27.35
C LEU A 404 9.96 -8.69 -28.73
N LYS A 405 10.66 -9.66 -29.25
CA LYS A 405 10.28 -10.36 -30.48
C LYS A 405 10.02 -11.81 -30.16
N VAL A 406 8.85 -12.30 -30.56
CA VAL A 406 8.45 -13.70 -30.49
C VAL A 406 8.06 -14.14 -31.88
N ASN A 407 8.87 -14.92 -32.54
CA ASN A 407 8.74 -15.27 -33.96
C ASN A 407 8.63 -13.97 -34.82
N ASP A 408 7.51 -13.79 -35.50
CA ASP A 408 7.26 -12.61 -36.34
C ASP A 408 6.58 -11.45 -35.59
N THR A 409 6.23 -11.63 -34.32
CA THR A 409 5.56 -10.59 -33.53
C THR A 409 6.59 -9.79 -32.76
N GLU A 410 6.63 -8.47 -32.98
CA GLU A 410 7.48 -7.53 -32.25
C GLU A 410 6.65 -6.53 -31.44
N MET A 411 7.07 -6.30 -30.19
CA MET A 411 6.51 -5.30 -29.28
C MET A 411 7.59 -4.39 -28.75
N THR A 412 7.26 -3.12 -28.54
CA THR A 412 8.20 -2.09 -28.11
C THR A 412 7.64 -1.35 -26.90
N GLN A 413 8.51 -1.04 -25.94
CA GLN A 413 8.21 -0.17 -24.78
C GLN A 413 9.40 0.76 -24.53
N GLU A 414 9.10 1.91 -23.94
CA GLU A 414 10.09 2.89 -23.53
C GLU A 414 10.19 2.93 -22.01
N PHE A 415 11.40 3.21 -21.50
CA PHE A 415 11.65 3.44 -20.08
C PHE A 415 12.79 4.41 -19.88
N THR A 416 12.89 5.00 -18.68
CA THR A 416 13.92 5.97 -18.33
C THR A 416 14.88 5.39 -17.30
N ILE A 417 16.17 5.65 -17.48
CA ILE A 417 17.17 5.47 -16.44
C ILE A 417 17.48 6.83 -15.83
N HIS A 418 17.16 6.99 -14.57
CA HIS A 418 17.46 8.19 -13.79
C HIS A 418 18.87 8.11 -13.17
N LYS A 419 19.45 9.28 -12.92
CA LYS A 419 20.65 9.39 -12.10
C LYS A 419 20.34 8.92 -10.67
N ASP A 420 21.30 8.28 -10.02
CA ASP A 420 21.25 8.02 -8.58
C ASP A 420 21.07 9.34 -7.82
N PRO A 421 19.97 9.52 -7.05
CA PRO A 421 19.70 10.77 -6.35
C PRO A 421 20.75 11.08 -5.25
N THR A 422 21.48 10.06 -4.79
CA THR A 422 22.54 10.22 -3.78
C THR A 422 23.91 10.56 -4.38
N SER A 423 24.05 10.48 -5.71
CA SER A 423 25.31 10.83 -6.40
C SER A 423 25.46 12.34 -6.54
N GLU A 424 26.63 12.87 -6.18
CA GLU A 424 26.96 14.30 -6.31
C GLU A 424 27.25 14.72 -7.76
N GLY A 425 27.75 13.79 -8.61
CA GLY A 425 28.05 14.06 -10.01
C GLY A 425 26.83 14.45 -10.83
N SER A 426 27.00 15.36 -11.78
CA SER A 426 25.95 15.76 -12.73
C SER A 426 25.72 14.66 -13.79
N ILE A 427 24.61 14.76 -14.52
CA ILE A 427 24.36 13.87 -15.69
C ILE A 427 25.42 14.08 -16.77
N ASP A 428 25.92 15.32 -16.94
CA ASP A 428 26.95 15.63 -17.95
C ASP A 428 28.31 15.06 -17.57
N ASP A 429 28.66 15.05 -16.28
CA ASP A 429 29.85 14.34 -15.78
C ASP A 429 29.78 12.84 -16.09
N ILE A 430 28.62 12.23 -15.87
CA ILE A 430 28.38 10.79 -16.15
C ILE A 430 28.51 10.52 -17.65
N LYS A 431 27.99 11.41 -18.51
CA LYS A 431 28.08 11.29 -19.96
C LYS A 431 29.54 11.48 -20.45
N ALA A 432 30.24 12.41 -19.84
CA ALA A 432 31.66 12.64 -20.17
C ALA A 432 32.58 11.47 -19.79
N GLN A 433 32.19 10.71 -18.76
CA GLN A 433 32.88 9.50 -18.33
C GLN A 433 32.57 8.28 -19.21
N PHE A 434 31.38 8.25 -19.87
CA PHE A 434 30.92 7.16 -20.72
C PHE A 434 31.63 7.16 -22.09
#